data_be8b5f4bd3b99022ba1a2b620570baa9
#
_entry.id   be8b5f4bd3b99022ba1a2b620570baa9
#
_cell.length_a   1.000
_cell.length_b   1.000
_cell.length_c   1.000
_cell.angle_alpha   90.00
_cell.angle_beta   90.00
_cell.angle_gamma   90.00
#
_symmetry.space_group_name_H-M   'P 1'
#
loop_
_entity.id
_entity.type
_entity.pdbx_description
1 polymer ?
#
loop_
_entity_poly.entity_id
_entity_poly.type
_entity_poly.pdbx_seq_one_letter_code
_entity_poly.pdbx_strand_id
1 'polypeptide(L)'
;MAGEQLPEGNHMFSIGIHPWQTNRNDLDRLFESVHTAISDQRVIAIGETGIDRLRGGDLNLQTEIFNRHIDLAIQTGKPLIIHNVRASDIILPIIKNAGKGLKTIIHGFRGKPIEAQQLINAGAYISLGQNFNGDTAKMIPDNRLFAETDESTMTIDDIIETIATARLTSPQKIKEQITLNAELLGI
;
A
#
# COMPACT_ATOMS: atom_id res chain seq x y z
N MET A 1 9.01 -6.82 6.03
CA MET A 1 9.75 -7.53 7.11
C MET A 1 9.64 -9.07 7.00
N ALA A 2 9.53 -9.59 5.77
CA ALA A 2 9.53 -11.03 5.57
C ALA A 2 10.85 -11.64 6.06
N GLY A 3 10.78 -12.76 6.81
CA GLY A 3 11.95 -13.48 7.33
C GLY A 3 12.46 -13.03 8.71
N GLU A 4 11.86 -12.03 9.33
CA GLU A 4 12.20 -11.54 10.66
C GLU A 4 11.08 -11.86 11.64
N GLN A 5 11.43 -12.06 12.93
CA GLN A 5 10.41 -12.13 13.98
C GLN A 5 9.80 -10.76 14.21
N LEU A 6 8.48 -10.71 14.38
CA LEU A 6 7.81 -9.45 14.71
C LEU A 6 8.33 -8.92 16.04
N PRO A 7 8.64 -7.61 16.12
CA PRO A 7 9.08 -7.00 17.38
C PRO A 7 8.05 -7.19 18.51
N GLU A 8 8.51 -7.20 19.74
CA GLU A 8 7.62 -7.21 20.90
C GLU A 8 6.87 -5.87 21.03
N GLY A 9 5.69 -5.90 21.66
CA GLY A 9 4.87 -4.71 21.90
C GLY A 9 3.53 -4.74 21.18
N ASN A 10 2.77 -3.64 21.30
CA ASN A 10 1.40 -3.50 20.79
C ASN A 10 1.34 -2.83 19.40
N HIS A 11 2.45 -2.77 18.67
CA HIS A 11 2.47 -2.20 17.32
C HIS A 11 1.74 -3.10 16.34
N MET A 12 1.02 -2.48 15.41
CA MET A 12 0.43 -3.17 14.26
C MET A 12 1.42 -3.20 13.11
N PHE A 13 1.35 -4.24 12.28
CA PHE A 13 2.31 -4.49 11.21
C PHE A 13 1.61 -4.75 9.89
N SER A 14 2.28 -4.40 8.81
CA SER A 14 2.12 -5.04 7.51
C SER A 14 3.28 -6.00 7.26
N ILE A 15 3.04 -7.11 6.56
CA ILE A 15 4.06 -8.08 6.23
C ILE A 15 3.98 -8.50 4.78
N GLY A 16 5.11 -8.49 4.09
CA GLY A 16 5.19 -8.88 2.69
C GLY A 16 6.63 -8.93 2.18
N ILE A 17 6.78 -9.38 0.95
CA ILE A 17 8.06 -9.36 0.22
C ILE A 17 8.05 -8.13 -0.68
N HIS A 18 8.87 -7.16 -0.32
CA HIS A 18 9.05 -5.94 -1.10
C HIS A 18 9.71 -6.26 -2.46
N PRO A 19 9.37 -5.58 -3.57
CA PRO A 19 9.94 -5.86 -4.88
C PRO A 19 11.48 -5.79 -4.92
N TRP A 20 12.11 -5.02 -4.04
CA TRP A 20 13.58 -4.97 -3.93
C TRP A 20 14.20 -6.25 -3.36
N GLN A 21 13.41 -7.11 -2.73
CA GLN A 21 13.87 -8.39 -2.18
C GLN A 21 13.75 -9.55 -3.19
N THR A 22 13.15 -9.33 -4.37
CA THR A 22 12.87 -10.38 -5.35
C THR A 22 14.12 -10.94 -6.07
N ASN A 23 15.29 -10.33 -5.88
CA ASN A 23 16.56 -10.87 -6.35
C ASN A 23 17.21 -11.88 -5.39
N ARG A 24 16.57 -12.23 -4.27
CA ARG A 24 17.06 -13.20 -3.29
C ARG A 24 16.82 -14.63 -3.75
N ASN A 25 17.69 -15.55 -3.32
CA ASN A 25 17.59 -16.98 -3.65
C ASN A 25 16.68 -17.77 -2.68
N ASP A 26 16.14 -17.12 -1.64
CA ASP A 26 15.34 -17.74 -0.58
C ASP A 26 13.88 -17.25 -0.57
N LEU A 27 13.33 -16.87 -1.74
CA LEU A 27 11.98 -16.29 -1.86
C LEU A 27 10.88 -17.18 -1.30
N ASP A 28 10.95 -18.49 -1.53
CA ASP A 28 9.95 -19.42 -0.99
C ASP A 28 9.99 -19.46 0.54
N ARG A 29 11.19 -19.44 1.13
CA ARG A 29 11.34 -19.35 2.59
C ARG A 29 10.80 -18.03 3.14
N LEU A 30 11.03 -16.92 2.42
CA LEU A 30 10.47 -15.62 2.80
C LEU A 30 8.94 -15.66 2.74
N PHE A 31 8.37 -16.28 1.71
CA PHE A 31 6.92 -16.39 1.57
C PHE A 31 6.32 -17.28 2.67
N GLU A 32 6.96 -18.38 3.04
CA GLU A 32 6.56 -19.20 4.20
C GLU A 32 6.60 -18.40 5.51
N SER A 33 7.59 -17.53 5.69
CA SER A 33 7.63 -16.66 6.87
C SER A 33 6.48 -15.64 6.89
N VAL A 34 6.09 -15.09 5.72
CA VAL A 34 4.90 -14.23 5.58
C VAL A 34 3.65 -15.02 5.97
N HIS A 35 3.49 -16.24 5.44
CA HIS A 35 2.37 -17.13 5.75
C HIS A 35 2.27 -17.45 7.24
N THR A 36 3.38 -17.68 7.90
CA THR A 36 3.43 -17.95 9.34
C THR A 36 3.03 -16.71 10.15
N ALA A 37 3.61 -15.56 9.80
CA ALA A 37 3.40 -14.33 10.56
C ALA A 37 1.99 -13.75 10.39
N ILE A 38 1.28 -14.06 9.30
CA ILE A 38 -0.05 -13.50 9.02
C ILE A 38 -1.12 -13.93 10.02
N SER A 39 -0.88 -15.01 10.78
CA SER A 39 -1.74 -15.47 11.86
C SER A 39 -1.60 -14.64 13.16
N ASP A 40 -0.55 -13.84 13.29
CA ASP A 40 -0.42 -12.88 14.41
C ASP A 40 -1.49 -11.78 14.24
N GLN A 41 -2.27 -11.53 15.31
CA GLN A 41 -3.34 -10.52 15.29
C GLN A 41 -2.83 -9.09 15.07
N ARG A 42 -1.55 -8.84 15.33
CA ARG A 42 -0.91 -7.56 15.08
C ARG A 42 -0.59 -7.32 13.60
N VAL A 43 -0.63 -8.37 12.77
CA VAL A 43 -0.49 -8.22 11.32
C VAL A 43 -1.85 -7.86 10.74
N ILE A 44 -2.05 -6.59 10.46
CA ILE A 44 -3.33 -6.02 10.00
C ILE A 44 -3.41 -5.86 8.47
N ALA A 45 -2.28 -5.91 7.77
CA ALA A 45 -2.21 -5.76 6.31
C ALA A 45 -1.12 -6.65 5.72
N ILE A 46 -1.23 -6.94 4.44
CA ILE A 46 -0.20 -7.59 3.63
C ILE A 46 0.56 -6.51 2.86
N GLY A 47 1.88 -6.57 2.86
CA GLY A 47 2.74 -5.60 2.18
C GLY A 47 3.93 -5.14 3.04
N GLU A 48 4.80 -4.31 2.47
CA GLU A 48 4.68 -3.85 1.10
C GLU A 48 5.05 -4.95 0.11
N THR A 49 4.32 -5.01 -0.97
CA THR A 49 4.58 -5.86 -2.13
C THR A 49 4.18 -5.10 -3.40
N GLY A 50 4.58 -5.57 -4.56
CA GLY A 50 4.24 -4.88 -5.81
C GLY A 50 5.37 -4.88 -6.81
N ILE A 51 5.49 -3.82 -7.62
CA ILE A 51 6.41 -3.76 -8.75
C ILE A 51 7.17 -2.44 -8.78
N ASP A 52 8.50 -2.58 -8.89
CA ASP A 52 9.42 -1.47 -9.09
C ASP A 52 10.26 -1.70 -10.36
N ARG A 53 10.02 -0.89 -11.40
CA ARG A 53 10.79 -0.98 -12.65
C ARG A 53 12.22 -0.45 -12.54
N LEU A 54 12.56 0.22 -11.45
CA LEU A 54 13.88 0.82 -11.27
C LEU A 54 14.78 -0.03 -10.37
N ARG A 55 14.21 -0.94 -9.56
CA ARG A 55 14.93 -1.73 -8.56
C ARG A 55 14.32 -3.12 -8.39
N GLY A 56 15.07 -4.00 -7.75
CA GLY A 56 14.66 -5.37 -7.47
C GLY A 56 15.11 -6.35 -8.54
N GLY A 57 14.51 -7.53 -8.53
CA GLY A 57 14.76 -8.59 -9.51
C GLY A 57 14.02 -8.39 -10.83
N ASP A 58 14.00 -9.45 -11.63
CA ASP A 58 13.24 -9.47 -12.90
C ASP A 58 11.75 -9.14 -12.71
N LEU A 59 11.16 -8.42 -13.67
CA LEU A 59 9.77 -8.00 -13.58
C LEU A 59 8.76 -9.16 -13.55
N ASN A 60 9.08 -10.27 -14.22
CA ASN A 60 8.21 -11.46 -14.18
C ASN A 60 8.20 -12.05 -12.77
N LEU A 61 9.37 -12.11 -12.13
CA LEU A 61 9.49 -12.60 -10.77
C LEU A 61 8.81 -11.66 -9.76
N GLN A 62 8.97 -10.33 -9.92
CA GLN A 62 8.23 -9.37 -9.10
C GLN A 62 6.73 -9.56 -9.28
N THR A 63 6.26 -9.76 -10.51
CA THR A 63 4.83 -9.99 -10.82
C THR A 63 4.32 -11.30 -10.22
N GLU A 64 5.12 -12.36 -10.27
CA GLU A 64 4.79 -13.64 -9.65
C GLU A 64 4.61 -13.50 -8.14
N ILE A 65 5.60 -12.90 -7.46
CA ILE A 65 5.54 -12.65 -6.02
C ILE A 65 4.37 -11.74 -5.66
N PHE A 66 4.10 -10.72 -6.45
CA PHE A 66 2.94 -9.84 -6.26
C PHE A 66 1.62 -10.61 -6.35
N ASN A 67 1.46 -11.49 -7.35
CA ASN A 67 0.26 -12.34 -7.47
C ASN A 67 0.08 -13.27 -6.27
N ARG A 68 1.15 -13.89 -5.75
CA ARG A 68 1.10 -14.70 -4.53
C ARG A 68 0.60 -13.90 -3.31
N HIS A 69 0.97 -12.62 -3.19
CA HIS A 69 0.46 -11.76 -2.12
C HIS A 69 -1.00 -11.35 -2.32
N ILE A 70 -1.45 -11.20 -3.57
CA ILE A 70 -2.86 -10.97 -3.89
C ILE A 70 -3.70 -12.16 -3.45
N ASP A 71 -3.29 -13.37 -3.79
CA ASP A 71 -3.99 -14.60 -3.39
C ASP A 71 -4.09 -14.68 -1.85
N LEU A 72 -3.00 -14.36 -1.16
CA LEU A 72 -2.96 -14.33 0.30
C LEU A 72 -3.89 -13.24 0.88
N ALA A 73 -3.94 -12.05 0.27
CA ALA A 73 -4.82 -10.97 0.68
C ALA A 73 -6.30 -11.35 0.52
N ILE A 74 -6.65 -12.01 -0.58
CA ILE A 74 -8.00 -12.50 -0.83
C ILE A 74 -8.37 -13.59 0.19
N GLN A 75 -7.48 -14.55 0.45
CA GLN A 75 -7.70 -15.65 1.39
C GLN A 75 -7.90 -15.16 2.83
N THR A 76 -7.17 -14.15 3.24
CA THR A 76 -7.18 -13.63 4.62
C THR A 76 -8.14 -12.47 4.83
N GLY A 77 -8.64 -11.85 3.75
CA GLY A 77 -9.46 -10.63 3.79
C GLY A 77 -8.71 -9.38 4.25
N LYS A 78 -7.38 -9.48 4.45
CA LYS A 78 -6.53 -8.35 4.85
C LYS A 78 -6.26 -7.42 3.67
N PRO A 79 -6.15 -6.10 3.88
CA PRO A 79 -5.80 -5.16 2.81
C PRO A 79 -4.35 -5.37 2.34
N LEU A 80 -4.12 -5.05 1.07
CA LEU A 80 -2.83 -5.16 0.39
C LEU A 80 -2.22 -3.77 0.19
N ILE A 81 -1.03 -3.55 0.76
CA ILE A 81 -0.24 -2.32 0.57
C ILE A 81 0.68 -2.53 -0.63
N ILE A 82 0.49 -1.71 -1.67
CA ILE A 82 1.11 -1.90 -2.97
C ILE A 82 2.17 -0.83 -3.24
N HIS A 83 3.39 -1.30 -3.43
CA HIS A 83 4.50 -0.53 -4.00
C HIS A 83 4.36 -0.45 -5.53
N ASN A 84 4.31 0.77 -6.06
CA ASN A 84 4.09 1.01 -7.48
C ASN A 84 5.08 2.06 -8.01
N VAL A 85 6.19 1.61 -8.58
CA VAL A 85 7.16 2.50 -9.20
C VAL A 85 7.22 2.26 -10.70
N ARG A 86 6.64 3.20 -11.48
CA ARG A 86 6.55 3.17 -12.95
C ARG A 86 5.93 1.86 -13.50
N ALA A 87 5.01 1.25 -12.77
CA ALA A 87 4.45 -0.06 -13.08
C ALA A 87 2.91 -0.10 -13.09
N SER A 88 2.25 1.04 -13.11
CA SER A 88 0.77 1.12 -13.10
C SER A 88 0.12 0.39 -14.27
N ASP A 89 0.79 0.28 -15.40
CA ASP A 89 0.34 -0.49 -16.57
C ASP A 89 0.33 -2.01 -16.32
N ILE A 90 1.16 -2.51 -15.40
CA ILE A 90 1.16 -3.92 -14.97
C ILE A 90 0.19 -4.10 -13.80
N ILE A 91 0.27 -3.25 -12.77
CA ILE A 91 -0.50 -3.39 -11.53
C ILE A 91 -2.00 -3.20 -11.78
N LEU A 92 -2.40 -2.20 -12.58
CA LEU A 92 -3.80 -1.88 -12.81
C LEU A 92 -4.63 -3.04 -13.40
N PRO A 93 -4.18 -3.75 -14.45
CA PRO A 93 -4.88 -4.95 -14.92
C PRO A 93 -4.99 -6.04 -13.87
N ILE A 94 -3.93 -6.26 -13.08
CA ILE A 94 -3.90 -7.30 -12.05
C ILE A 94 -4.95 -7.03 -10.97
N ILE A 95 -4.97 -5.83 -10.39
CA ILE A 95 -5.96 -5.49 -9.35
C ILE A 95 -7.40 -5.48 -9.88
N LYS A 96 -7.62 -5.09 -11.15
CA LYS A 96 -8.94 -5.19 -11.79
C LYS A 96 -9.41 -6.62 -11.92
N ASN A 97 -8.52 -7.53 -12.33
CA ASN A 97 -8.84 -8.95 -12.50
C ASN A 97 -9.10 -9.66 -11.17
N ALA A 98 -8.42 -9.25 -10.09
CA ALA A 98 -8.64 -9.77 -8.74
C ALA A 98 -10.04 -9.44 -8.18
N GLY A 99 -10.69 -8.40 -8.72
CA GLY A 99 -12.08 -8.07 -8.44
C GLY A 99 -12.31 -7.39 -7.09
N LYS A 100 -13.60 -7.23 -6.75
CA LYS A 100 -14.04 -6.41 -5.59
C LYS A 100 -13.68 -6.98 -4.21
N GLY A 101 -13.24 -8.22 -4.14
CA GLY A 101 -12.83 -8.85 -2.87
C GLY A 101 -11.46 -8.38 -2.38
N LEU A 102 -10.64 -7.83 -3.27
CA LEU A 102 -9.31 -7.34 -2.93
C LEU A 102 -9.38 -5.87 -2.47
N LYS A 103 -8.96 -5.61 -1.24
CA LYS A 103 -8.80 -4.27 -0.68
C LYS A 103 -7.36 -3.82 -0.92
N THR A 104 -7.13 -2.71 -1.64
CA THR A 104 -5.79 -2.27 -2.01
C THR A 104 -5.51 -0.83 -1.60
N ILE A 105 -4.29 -0.57 -1.15
CA ILE A 105 -3.75 0.76 -0.86
C ILE A 105 -2.49 0.92 -1.71
N ILE A 106 -2.48 1.90 -2.61
CA ILE A 106 -1.26 2.29 -3.33
C ILE A 106 -0.50 3.24 -2.43
N HIS A 107 0.65 2.79 -1.91
CA HIS A 107 1.44 3.59 -1.00
C HIS A 107 2.36 4.57 -1.74
N GLY A 108 2.79 5.64 -1.07
CA GLY A 108 3.78 6.59 -1.56
C GLY A 108 3.42 7.24 -2.90
N PHE A 109 2.14 7.43 -3.20
CA PHE A 109 1.69 7.82 -4.54
C PHE A 109 2.12 9.25 -4.90
N ARG A 110 2.84 9.37 -6.03
CA ARG A 110 3.35 10.65 -6.57
C ARG A 110 2.87 10.93 -7.99
N GLY A 111 2.04 10.05 -8.53
CA GLY A 111 1.57 10.09 -9.92
C GLY A 111 0.60 11.24 -10.21
N LYS A 112 0.24 11.37 -11.49
CA LYS A 112 -0.68 12.39 -11.98
C LYS A 112 -2.15 12.05 -11.66
N PRO A 113 -3.08 13.05 -11.69
CA PRO A 113 -4.50 12.84 -11.41
C PRO A 113 -5.13 11.71 -12.24
N ILE A 114 -4.79 11.60 -13.52
CA ILE A 114 -5.35 10.57 -14.40
C ILE A 114 -4.97 9.16 -13.95
N GLU A 115 -3.75 8.97 -13.50
CA GLU A 115 -3.26 7.68 -12.99
C GLU A 115 -3.96 7.32 -11.68
N ALA A 116 -4.06 8.28 -10.75
CA ALA A 116 -4.82 8.09 -9.50
C ALA A 116 -6.28 7.72 -9.78
N GLN A 117 -6.93 8.41 -10.74
CA GLN A 117 -8.32 8.11 -11.11
C GLN A 117 -8.49 6.68 -11.65
N GLN A 118 -7.54 6.20 -12.45
CA GLN A 118 -7.58 4.82 -12.98
C GLN A 118 -7.48 3.78 -11.85
N LEU A 119 -6.58 4.00 -10.88
CA LEU A 119 -6.40 3.14 -9.72
C LEU A 119 -7.63 3.18 -8.80
N ILE A 120 -8.19 4.36 -8.53
CA ILE A 120 -9.41 4.54 -7.75
C ILE A 120 -10.61 3.84 -8.42
N ASN A 121 -10.75 3.95 -9.73
CA ASN A 121 -11.79 3.26 -10.48
C ASN A 121 -11.64 1.73 -10.44
N ALA A 122 -10.43 1.22 -10.20
CA ALA A 122 -10.18 -0.19 -9.94
C ALA A 122 -10.42 -0.60 -8.47
N GLY A 123 -10.83 0.35 -7.60
CA GLY A 123 -11.16 0.10 -6.20
C GLY A 123 -10.05 0.45 -5.21
N ALA A 124 -8.90 0.94 -5.67
CA ALA A 124 -7.78 1.25 -4.80
C ALA A 124 -8.01 2.50 -3.94
N TYR A 125 -7.43 2.48 -2.75
CA TYR A 125 -7.15 3.66 -1.94
C TYR A 125 -5.77 4.20 -2.34
N ILE A 126 -5.57 5.51 -2.14
CA ILE A 126 -4.32 6.20 -2.45
C ILE A 126 -3.74 6.76 -1.17
N SER A 127 -2.53 6.39 -0.85
CA SER A 127 -1.79 6.91 0.29
C SER A 127 -0.77 7.95 -0.17
N LEU A 128 -0.80 9.13 0.44
CA LEU A 128 0.04 10.28 0.13
C LEU A 128 1.10 10.47 1.20
N GLY A 129 2.38 10.47 0.80
CA GLY A 129 3.52 10.87 1.61
C GLY A 129 3.96 12.29 1.31
N GLN A 130 5.14 12.72 1.81
CA GLN A 130 5.61 14.11 1.71
C GLN A 130 5.74 14.64 0.26
N ASN A 131 5.96 13.79 -0.74
CA ASN A 131 6.26 14.17 -2.13
C ASN A 131 5.07 13.97 -3.08
N PHE A 132 3.84 14.13 -2.61
CA PHE A 132 2.66 13.94 -3.43
C PHE A 132 2.49 15.07 -4.48
N ASN A 133 1.72 14.79 -5.53
CA ASN A 133 1.28 15.77 -6.50
C ASN A 133 0.04 16.52 -5.97
N GLY A 134 0.11 17.85 -5.87
CA GLY A 134 -0.98 18.68 -5.30
C GLY A 134 -2.30 18.60 -6.07
N ASP A 135 -2.26 18.50 -7.39
CA ASP A 135 -3.50 18.36 -8.20
C ASP A 135 -4.11 16.96 -8.01
N THR A 136 -3.27 15.95 -7.81
CA THR A 136 -3.71 14.60 -7.46
C THR A 136 -4.37 14.60 -6.09
N ALA A 137 -3.76 15.25 -5.09
CA ALA A 137 -4.35 15.35 -3.75
C ALA A 137 -5.76 15.98 -3.77
N LYS A 138 -5.98 17.01 -4.61
CA LYS A 138 -7.30 17.66 -4.76
C LYS A 138 -8.36 16.74 -5.34
N MET A 139 -8.00 15.83 -6.24
CA MET A 139 -8.97 15.01 -6.96
C MET A 139 -9.31 13.68 -6.26
N ILE A 140 -8.47 13.19 -5.36
CA ILE A 140 -8.76 11.94 -4.62
C ILE A 140 -10.02 12.13 -3.78
N PRO A 141 -11.06 11.29 -3.92
CA PRO A 141 -12.23 11.33 -3.04
C PRO A 141 -11.84 11.09 -1.57
N ASP A 142 -12.51 11.76 -0.65
CA ASP A 142 -12.23 11.63 0.79
C ASP A 142 -12.23 10.15 1.24
N ASN A 143 -13.18 9.36 0.75
CA ASN A 143 -13.31 7.93 1.07
C ASN A 143 -12.29 7.01 0.34
N ARG A 144 -11.23 7.57 -0.25
CA ARG A 144 -10.15 6.84 -0.93
C ARG A 144 -8.77 7.34 -0.53
N LEU A 145 -8.69 8.22 0.45
CA LEU A 145 -7.46 8.89 0.87
C LEU A 145 -6.86 8.23 2.11
N PHE A 146 -5.54 8.01 2.05
CA PHE A 146 -4.67 7.75 3.19
C PHE A 146 -3.48 8.72 3.20
N ALA A 147 -2.76 8.75 4.31
CA ALA A 147 -1.52 9.49 4.48
C ALA A 147 -0.48 8.60 5.17
N GLU A 148 0.79 8.83 4.88
CA GLU A 148 1.90 8.05 5.42
C GLU A 148 3.17 8.87 5.56
N THR A 149 4.08 8.42 6.41
CA THR A 149 5.42 9.03 6.55
C THR A 149 6.45 8.32 5.67
N ASP A 150 6.34 7.00 5.51
CA ASP A 150 7.35 6.16 4.86
C ASP A 150 8.77 6.49 5.40
N GLU A 151 9.75 6.75 4.54
CA GLU A 151 11.11 7.17 4.91
C GLU A 151 11.23 8.69 5.15
N SER A 152 10.12 9.43 5.24
CA SER A 152 10.12 10.87 5.48
C SER A 152 10.60 11.22 6.89
N THR A 153 11.30 12.35 7.02
CA THR A 153 11.61 12.97 8.32
C THR A 153 10.46 13.82 8.88
N MET A 154 9.42 14.08 8.06
CA MET A 154 8.21 14.78 8.51
C MET A 154 7.38 13.88 9.41
N THR A 155 6.70 14.48 10.38
CA THR A 155 5.70 13.77 11.17
C THR A 155 4.44 13.51 10.33
N ILE A 156 3.62 12.55 10.75
CA ILE A 156 2.34 12.30 10.08
C ILE A 156 1.43 13.54 10.15
N ASP A 157 1.51 14.31 11.22
CA ASP A 157 0.74 15.54 11.37
C ASP A 157 1.16 16.61 10.36
N ASP A 158 2.46 16.78 10.11
CA ASP A 158 2.97 17.70 9.08
C ASP A 158 2.49 17.31 7.68
N ILE A 159 2.51 16.00 7.36
CA ILE A 159 2.03 15.49 6.07
C ILE A 159 0.53 15.73 5.91
N ILE A 160 -0.26 15.45 6.95
CA ILE A 160 -1.71 15.70 6.96
C ILE A 160 -2.01 17.19 6.78
N GLU A 161 -1.24 18.09 7.42
CA GLU A 161 -1.38 19.54 7.26
C GLU A 161 -1.10 19.97 5.82
N THR A 162 -0.05 19.40 5.20
CA THR A 162 0.28 19.68 3.79
C THR A 162 -0.83 19.19 2.84
N ILE A 163 -1.38 18.00 3.08
CA ILE A 163 -2.52 17.46 2.31
C ILE A 163 -3.77 18.34 2.50
N ALA A 164 -4.08 18.74 3.73
CA ALA A 164 -5.22 19.59 4.05
C ALA A 164 -5.12 20.95 3.36
N THR A 165 -3.92 21.55 3.35
CA THR A 165 -3.64 22.80 2.63
C THR A 165 -3.88 22.63 1.14
N ALA A 166 -3.35 21.59 0.51
CA ALA A 166 -3.54 21.32 -0.90
C ALA A 166 -5.04 21.11 -1.27
N ARG A 167 -5.81 20.49 -0.38
CA ARG A 167 -7.24 20.19 -0.54
C ARG A 167 -8.17 21.34 -0.10
N LEU A 168 -7.64 22.45 0.41
CA LEU A 168 -8.39 23.58 0.96
C LEU A 168 -9.40 23.13 2.05
N THR A 169 -8.93 22.27 2.97
CA THR A 169 -9.73 21.74 4.09
C THR A 169 -8.94 21.78 5.39
N SER A 170 -9.51 21.31 6.50
CA SER A 170 -8.79 21.26 7.78
C SER A 170 -8.05 19.94 7.98
N PRO A 171 -6.90 19.93 8.68
CA PRO A 171 -6.19 18.71 9.06
C PRO A 171 -7.07 17.73 9.84
N GLN A 172 -7.93 18.25 10.71
CA GLN A 172 -8.87 17.46 11.50
C GLN A 172 -9.81 16.65 10.61
N LYS A 173 -10.38 17.26 9.57
CA LYS A 173 -11.24 16.56 8.60
C LYS A 173 -10.50 15.45 7.85
N ILE A 174 -9.24 15.67 7.49
CA ILE A 174 -8.41 14.63 6.87
C ILE A 174 -8.18 13.46 7.82
N LYS A 175 -7.83 13.72 9.10
CA LYS A 175 -7.65 12.68 10.12
C LYS A 175 -8.91 11.84 10.32
N GLU A 176 -10.06 12.49 10.49
CA GLU A 176 -11.36 11.81 10.64
C GLU A 176 -11.67 10.90 9.45
N GLN A 177 -11.43 11.39 8.22
CA GLN A 177 -11.67 10.60 7.03
C GLN A 177 -10.72 9.42 6.90
N ILE A 178 -9.42 9.58 7.21
CA ILE A 178 -8.45 8.48 7.19
C ILE A 178 -8.86 7.41 8.22
N THR A 179 -9.29 7.81 9.41
CA THR A 179 -9.79 6.89 10.43
C THR A 179 -10.99 6.07 9.92
N LEU A 180 -11.98 6.73 9.32
CA LEU A 180 -13.12 6.04 8.71
C LEU A 180 -12.71 5.07 7.59
N ASN A 181 -11.74 5.46 6.76
CA ASN A 181 -11.24 4.60 5.70
C ASN A 181 -10.48 3.38 6.27
N ALA A 182 -9.72 3.56 7.34
CA ALA A 182 -9.03 2.48 8.04
C ALA A 182 -10.02 1.48 8.64
N GLU A 183 -11.05 1.95 9.34
CA GLU A 183 -12.14 1.12 9.87
C GLU A 183 -12.83 0.30 8.78
N LEU A 184 -13.13 0.91 7.61
CA LEU A 184 -13.72 0.22 6.46
C LEU A 184 -12.82 -0.88 5.88
N LEU A 185 -11.52 -0.73 5.98
CA LEU A 185 -10.55 -1.74 5.57
C LEU A 185 -10.32 -2.80 6.66
N GLY A 186 -10.67 -2.53 7.91
CA GLY A 186 -10.45 -3.39 9.07
C GLY A 186 -9.02 -3.27 9.64
N ILE A 187 -8.45 -2.08 9.57
CA ILE A 187 -7.10 -1.75 10.07
C ILE A 187 -7.14 -0.56 11.01
#